data_c0997b458a8dc9c2ef27dc1ae33d2436
#
_entry.id   c0997b458a8dc9c2ef27dc1ae33d2436
#
_cell.length_a   1.000
_cell.length_b   1.000
_cell.length_c   1.000
_cell.angle_alpha   90.00
_cell.angle_beta   90.00
_cell.angle_gamma   90.00
#
_symmetry.space_group_name_H-M   'P 1'
#
loop_
_entity.id
_entity.type
_entity.pdbx_description
1 polymer ?
#
loop_
_entity_poly.entity_id
_entity_poly.type
_entity_poly.pdbx_seq_one_letter_code
_entity_poly.pdbx_strand_id
1 'polypeptide(L)'
;MQKVSVITMTYNDLSHLEKCAGQVLKQDYENLEYIIVDGGSTDGTKEFLAQLREQYGEKVTYVSEPDGGLYDALNKGIRMATGDIVGLMCDEFADKGVVSRMVSVIEKEGTDGVHGNINYVSGEKVVRRWRMGKGSIRTGWMPGHPTLYLKKEVYETYGLYKTDYKIAADYEFMIRILKDKKVSLSYMDEVLVHMFHGEESASTGGFGNYLKSLKEGHRALTENHVTFAWTVDFCRIMRVLLQFIKR
;
A
#
# COMPACT_ATOMS: atom_id res chain seq x y z
N MET A 1 0.88 -11.86 -20.56
CA MET A 1 1.44 -10.77 -19.71
C MET A 1 0.31 -10.28 -18.82
N GLN A 2 0.41 -10.45 -17.50
CA GLN A 2 -0.63 -10.08 -16.54
C GLN A 2 -0.86 -8.57 -16.55
N LYS A 3 -2.10 -8.14 -16.42
CA LYS A 3 -2.43 -6.72 -16.30
C LYS A 3 -2.24 -6.27 -14.85
N VAL A 4 -1.62 -5.11 -14.64
CA VAL A 4 -1.41 -4.53 -13.32
C VAL A 4 -2.27 -3.28 -13.15
N SER A 5 -3.08 -3.25 -12.09
CA SER A 5 -3.80 -2.06 -11.65
C SER A 5 -3.02 -1.39 -10.52
N VAL A 6 -2.57 -0.17 -10.73
CA VAL A 6 -1.97 0.67 -9.69
C VAL A 6 -3.01 1.69 -9.24
N ILE A 7 -3.25 1.76 -7.93
CA ILE A 7 -4.27 2.63 -7.34
C ILE A 7 -3.61 3.74 -6.53
N THR A 8 -4.03 4.97 -6.73
CA THR A 8 -3.69 6.13 -5.87
C THR A 8 -4.97 6.75 -5.32
N MET A 9 -4.99 7.03 -4.02
CA MET A 9 -6.02 7.81 -3.36
C MET A 9 -5.50 9.21 -3.07
N THR A 10 -6.35 10.22 -3.23
CA THR A 10 -5.99 11.62 -2.98
C THR A 10 -7.16 12.40 -2.38
N TYR A 11 -6.85 13.41 -1.59
CA TYR A 11 -7.83 14.39 -1.11
C TYR A 11 -7.12 15.70 -0.78
N ASN A 12 -7.40 16.77 -1.53
CA ASN A 12 -6.80 18.10 -1.39
C ASN A 12 -5.26 18.07 -1.30
N ASP A 13 -4.63 17.27 -2.18
CA ASP A 13 -3.16 17.14 -2.21
C ASP A 13 -2.67 16.99 -3.67
N LEU A 14 -3.00 18.00 -4.50
CA LEU A 14 -2.66 18.03 -5.92
C LEU A 14 -1.15 17.88 -6.15
N SER A 15 -0.34 18.60 -5.37
CA SER A 15 1.12 18.61 -5.59
C SER A 15 1.76 17.23 -5.37
N HIS A 16 1.24 16.46 -4.43
CA HIS A 16 1.70 15.10 -4.19
C HIS A 16 1.17 14.14 -5.26
N LEU A 17 -0.09 14.29 -5.65
CA LEU A 17 -0.69 13.50 -6.74
C LEU A 17 0.07 13.66 -8.06
N GLU A 18 0.46 14.88 -8.43
CA GLU A 18 1.26 15.13 -9.66
C GLU A 18 2.56 14.34 -9.68
N LYS A 19 3.28 14.32 -8.55
CA LYS A 19 4.53 13.55 -8.39
C LYS A 19 4.25 12.05 -8.49
N CYS A 20 3.26 11.56 -7.74
CA CYS A 20 2.88 10.15 -7.73
C CYS A 20 2.44 9.66 -9.11
N ALA A 21 1.58 10.42 -9.80
CA ALA A 21 1.14 10.10 -11.15
C ALA A 21 2.30 10.04 -12.15
N GLY A 22 3.23 10.98 -12.05
CA GLY A 22 4.45 10.98 -12.86
C GLY A 22 5.31 9.72 -12.65
N GLN A 23 5.35 9.17 -11.44
CA GLN A 23 6.10 7.94 -11.14
C GLN A 23 5.40 6.68 -11.67
N VAL A 24 4.08 6.59 -11.52
CA VAL A 24 3.30 5.45 -12.01
C VAL A 24 3.32 5.38 -13.54
N LEU A 25 3.11 6.52 -14.21
CA LEU A 25 3.02 6.59 -15.67
C LEU A 25 4.36 6.43 -16.38
N LYS A 26 5.49 6.57 -15.66
CA LYS A 26 6.86 6.32 -16.16
C LYS A 26 7.33 4.87 -15.98
N GLN A 27 6.54 3.99 -15.34
CA GLN A 27 6.91 2.58 -15.23
C GLN A 27 7.02 1.95 -16.62
N ASP A 28 8.01 1.08 -16.79
CA ASP A 28 8.33 0.42 -18.06
C ASP A 28 7.42 -0.78 -18.40
N TYR A 29 6.40 -1.03 -17.57
CA TYR A 29 5.43 -2.10 -17.74
C TYR A 29 4.26 -1.65 -18.62
N GLU A 30 4.15 -2.20 -19.83
CA GLU A 30 3.16 -1.75 -20.82
C GLU A 30 1.71 -2.05 -20.41
N ASN A 31 1.46 -3.27 -19.87
CA ASN A 31 0.11 -3.70 -19.48
C ASN A 31 -0.28 -3.21 -18.08
N LEU A 32 -0.15 -1.89 -17.86
CA LEU A 32 -0.47 -1.19 -16.62
C LEU A 32 -1.65 -0.25 -16.84
N GLU A 33 -2.64 -0.34 -15.97
CA GLU A 33 -3.68 0.69 -15.79
C GLU A 33 -3.45 1.47 -14.49
N TYR A 34 -3.74 2.74 -14.54
CA TYR A 34 -3.63 3.63 -13.39
C TYR A 34 -4.99 4.13 -12.96
N ILE A 35 -5.37 3.85 -11.72
CA ILE A 35 -6.66 4.19 -11.14
C ILE A 35 -6.46 5.24 -10.05
N ILE A 36 -7.15 6.37 -10.16
CA ILE A 36 -7.06 7.45 -9.17
C ILE A 36 -8.44 7.66 -8.54
N VAL A 37 -8.47 7.59 -7.21
CA VAL A 37 -9.67 7.86 -6.42
C VAL A 37 -9.47 9.14 -5.65
N ASP A 38 -10.20 10.17 -6.04
CA ASP A 38 -10.22 11.47 -5.40
C ASP A 38 -11.44 11.61 -4.49
N GLY A 39 -11.23 11.97 -3.23
CA GLY A 39 -12.24 12.16 -2.20
C GLY A 39 -13.12 13.42 -2.37
N GLY A 40 -13.15 14.00 -3.57
CA GLY A 40 -13.90 15.23 -3.85
C GLY A 40 -13.09 16.49 -3.54
N SER A 41 -11.85 16.55 -3.98
CA SER A 41 -10.95 17.68 -3.78
C SER A 41 -11.43 18.97 -4.42
N THR A 42 -10.94 20.10 -3.88
CA THR A 42 -11.27 21.46 -4.32
C THR A 42 -10.03 22.30 -4.69
N ASP A 43 -8.86 21.67 -4.76
CA ASP A 43 -7.54 22.31 -4.93
C ASP A 43 -7.01 22.25 -6.38
N GLY A 44 -7.86 21.92 -7.38
CA GLY A 44 -7.46 21.75 -8.77
C GLY A 44 -7.19 20.29 -9.16
N THR A 45 -7.30 19.35 -8.22
CA THR A 45 -7.11 17.91 -8.48
C THR A 45 -8.02 17.41 -9.59
N LYS A 46 -9.29 17.83 -9.62
CA LYS A 46 -10.27 17.38 -10.59
C LYS A 46 -9.91 17.75 -12.03
N GLU A 47 -9.43 18.96 -12.23
CA GLU A 47 -8.95 19.47 -13.50
C GLU A 47 -7.71 18.69 -13.97
N PHE A 48 -6.79 18.42 -13.06
CA PHE A 48 -5.61 17.61 -13.32
C PHE A 48 -5.97 16.18 -13.73
N LEU A 49 -6.94 15.54 -13.07
CA LEU A 49 -7.41 14.20 -13.43
C LEU A 49 -8.01 14.15 -14.84
N ALA A 50 -8.77 15.17 -15.22
CA ALA A 50 -9.30 15.29 -16.57
C ALA A 50 -8.18 15.41 -17.63
N GLN A 51 -7.17 16.21 -17.36
CA GLN A 51 -5.98 16.34 -18.22
C GLN A 51 -5.21 15.02 -18.35
N LEU A 52 -5.00 14.29 -17.24
CA LEU A 52 -4.35 12.98 -17.29
C LEU A 52 -5.15 11.98 -18.14
N ARG A 53 -6.48 11.96 -17.99
CA ARG A 53 -7.34 11.08 -18.80
C ARG A 53 -7.29 11.44 -20.28
N GLU A 54 -7.27 12.71 -20.63
CA GLU A 54 -7.12 13.18 -22.00
C GLU A 54 -5.77 12.77 -22.60
N GLN A 55 -4.69 12.94 -21.83
CA GLN A 55 -3.34 12.65 -22.28
C GLN A 55 -3.03 11.16 -22.42
N TYR A 56 -3.50 10.32 -21.49
CA TYR A 56 -3.14 8.90 -21.40
C TYR A 56 -4.27 7.93 -21.79
N GLY A 57 -5.43 8.45 -22.17
CA GLY A 57 -6.56 7.65 -22.63
C GLY A 57 -6.99 6.59 -21.64
N GLU A 58 -7.24 5.37 -22.10
CA GLU A 58 -7.75 4.27 -21.28
C GLU A 58 -6.75 3.76 -20.22
N LYS A 59 -5.47 4.12 -20.33
CA LYS A 59 -4.47 3.78 -19.32
C LYS A 59 -4.76 4.43 -17.97
N VAL A 60 -5.44 5.58 -17.94
CA VAL A 60 -5.81 6.29 -16.70
C VAL A 60 -7.32 6.27 -16.53
N THR A 61 -7.78 5.79 -15.38
CA THR A 61 -9.19 5.86 -14.98
C THR A 61 -9.28 6.55 -13.62
N TYR A 62 -10.29 7.38 -13.42
CA TYR A 62 -10.46 8.05 -12.14
C TYR A 62 -11.94 8.19 -11.74
N VAL A 63 -12.16 8.38 -10.45
CA VAL A 63 -13.42 8.86 -9.87
C VAL A 63 -13.09 10.01 -8.91
N SER A 64 -13.94 11.05 -8.91
CA SER A 64 -13.81 12.21 -8.02
C SER A 64 -15.16 12.46 -7.37
N GLU A 65 -15.29 11.97 -6.13
CA GLU A 65 -16.51 12.08 -5.32
C GLU A 65 -16.19 11.95 -3.84
N PRO A 66 -16.99 12.49 -2.93
CA PRO A 66 -16.80 12.28 -1.50
C PRO A 66 -16.74 10.79 -1.12
N ASP A 67 -15.88 10.47 -0.16
CA ASP A 67 -15.70 9.11 0.36
C ASP A 67 -15.79 9.07 1.90
N GLY A 68 -15.81 7.85 2.44
CA GLY A 68 -15.81 7.57 3.87
C GLY A 68 -14.42 7.56 4.52
N GLY A 69 -13.38 8.02 3.80
CA GLY A 69 -11.97 8.03 4.21
C GLY A 69 -11.10 7.05 3.41
N LEU A 70 -9.81 7.02 3.74
CA LEU A 70 -8.76 6.32 3.00
C LEU A 70 -9.12 4.90 2.52
N TYR A 71 -9.67 4.07 3.41
CA TYR A 71 -9.98 2.68 3.07
C TYR A 71 -11.24 2.52 2.22
N ASP A 72 -12.18 3.47 2.29
CA ASP A 72 -13.31 3.51 1.36
C ASP A 72 -12.84 3.88 -0.04
N ALA A 73 -11.99 4.90 -0.15
CA ALA A 73 -11.36 5.30 -1.41
C ALA A 73 -10.56 4.13 -2.01
N LEU A 74 -9.73 3.45 -1.21
CA LEU A 74 -8.96 2.29 -1.66
C LEU A 74 -9.87 1.15 -2.14
N ASN A 75 -10.94 0.86 -1.43
CA ASN A 75 -11.93 -0.13 -1.83
C ASN A 75 -12.64 0.23 -3.14
N LYS A 76 -12.94 1.52 -3.36
CA LYS A 76 -13.47 1.99 -4.67
C LYS A 76 -12.46 1.69 -5.78
N GLY A 77 -11.19 2.03 -5.59
CA GLY A 77 -10.12 1.75 -6.55
C GLY A 77 -9.97 0.25 -6.85
N ILE A 78 -10.02 -0.63 -5.84
CA ILE A 78 -9.95 -2.08 -6.04
C ILE A 78 -11.15 -2.60 -6.84
N ARG A 79 -12.36 -2.08 -6.60
CA ARG A 79 -13.55 -2.47 -7.40
C ARG A 79 -13.45 -2.01 -8.86
N MET A 80 -12.79 -0.88 -9.11
CA MET A 80 -12.54 -0.38 -10.47
C MET A 80 -11.43 -1.14 -11.19
N ALA A 81 -10.54 -1.79 -10.45
CA ALA A 81 -9.39 -2.51 -11.00
C ALA A 81 -9.83 -3.65 -11.93
N THR A 82 -9.25 -3.67 -13.14
CA THR A 82 -9.47 -4.71 -14.14
C THR A 82 -8.24 -5.60 -14.33
N GLY A 83 -7.12 -5.27 -13.69
CA GLY A 83 -5.89 -6.03 -13.75
C GLY A 83 -5.90 -7.31 -12.94
N ASP A 84 -5.05 -8.23 -13.32
CA ASP A 84 -4.82 -9.52 -12.63
C ASP A 84 -4.10 -9.31 -11.29
N ILE A 85 -3.29 -8.26 -11.21
CA ILE A 85 -2.51 -7.86 -10.03
C ILE A 85 -2.92 -6.44 -9.64
N VAL A 86 -3.14 -6.23 -8.35
CA VAL A 86 -3.54 -4.94 -7.79
C VAL A 86 -2.54 -4.51 -6.73
N GLY A 87 -2.08 -3.28 -6.83
CA GLY A 87 -1.24 -2.64 -5.85
C GLY A 87 -1.60 -1.17 -5.68
N LEU A 88 -1.07 -0.55 -4.64
CA LEU A 88 -1.27 0.87 -4.41
C LEU A 88 0.05 1.62 -4.52
N MET A 89 -0.04 2.88 -4.92
CA MET A 89 1.06 3.81 -4.94
C MET A 89 0.59 5.19 -4.49
N CYS A 90 1.13 5.65 -3.39
CA CYS A 90 0.87 6.98 -2.83
C CYS A 90 2.14 7.80 -2.63
N ASP A 91 3.29 7.29 -3.09
CA ASP A 91 4.60 7.91 -2.93
C ASP A 91 5.42 7.76 -4.23
N GLU A 92 6.65 7.26 -4.16
CA GLU A 92 7.58 7.14 -5.27
C GLU A 92 8.06 5.70 -5.45
N PHE A 93 8.01 5.17 -6.66
CA PHE A 93 8.75 3.95 -7.00
C PHE A 93 10.27 4.21 -6.95
N ALA A 94 11.04 3.22 -6.51
CA ALA A 94 12.50 3.34 -6.45
C ALA A 94 13.14 3.55 -7.84
N ASP A 95 12.54 2.98 -8.88
CA ASP A 95 12.91 3.17 -10.28
C ASP A 95 11.75 2.76 -11.23
N LYS A 96 11.96 2.98 -12.53
CA LYS A 96 10.95 2.69 -13.57
C LYS A 96 10.69 1.20 -13.81
N GLY A 97 11.53 0.30 -13.36
CA GLY A 97 11.44 -1.15 -13.60
C GLY A 97 10.82 -1.91 -12.43
N VAL A 98 10.34 -1.24 -11.39
CA VAL A 98 9.80 -1.90 -10.19
C VAL A 98 8.62 -2.80 -10.53
N VAL A 99 7.64 -2.30 -11.28
CA VAL A 99 6.43 -3.08 -11.62
C VAL A 99 6.79 -4.31 -12.47
N SER A 100 7.65 -4.17 -13.47
CA SER A 100 8.10 -5.29 -14.32
C SER A 100 8.76 -6.40 -13.50
N ARG A 101 9.63 -6.03 -12.54
CA ARG A 101 10.30 -6.99 -11.66
C ARG A 101 9.32 -7.68 -10.71
N MET A 102 8.36 -6.94 -10.13
CA MET A 102 7.34 -7.51 -9.25
C MET A 102 6.49 -8.57 -9.98
N VAL A 103 6.02 -8.26 -11.18
CA VAL A 103 5.25 -9.21 -12.00
C VAL A 103 6.10 -10.45 -12.34
N SER A 104 7.34 -10.24 -12.78
CA SER A 104 8.25 -11.34 -13.11
C SER A 104 8.47 -12.29 -11.92
N VAL A 105 8.56 -11.76 -10.70
CA VAL A 105 8.73 -12.56 -9.48
C VAL A 105 7.46 -13.34 -9.17
N ILE A 106 6.26 -12.72 -9.25
CA ILE A 106 4.98 -13.41 -9.03
C ILE A 106 4.82 -14.56 -10.04
N GLU A 107 5.09 -14.33 -11.32
CA GLU A 107 4.98 -15.34 -12.37
C GLU A 107 5.98 -16.49 -12.17
N LYS A 108 7.25 -16.15 -11.88
CA LYS A 108 8.31 -17.13 -11.70
C LYS A 108 8.12 -18.02 -10.46
N GLU A 109 7.69 -17.44 -9.35
CA GLU A 109 7.52 -18.17 -8.08
C GLU A 109 6.11 -18.75 -7.92
N GLY A 110 5.16 -18.36 -8.77
CA GLY A 110 3.77 -18.82 -8.73
C GLY A 110 3.02 -18.39 -7.47
N THR A 111 3.42 -17.25 -6.87
CA THR A 111 2.82 -16.76 -5.62
C THR A 111 1.59 -15.91 -5.86
N ASP A 112 0.84 -15.64 -4.79
CA ASP A 112 -0.37 -14.81 -4.83
C ASP A 112 -0.07 -13.32 -4.75
N GLY A 113 1.18 -12.98 -4.44
CA GLY A 113 1.62 -11.60 -4.40
C GLY A 113 3.10 -11.45 -4.11
N VAL A 114 3.53 -10.21 -4.05
CA VAL A 114 4.93 -9.82 -3.83
C VAL A 114 5.01 -8.62 -2.92
N HIS A 115 6.11 -8.52 -2.17
CA HIS A 115 6.47 -7.33 -1.42
C HIS A 115 7.99 -7.14 -1.38
N GLY A 116 8.44 -5.94 -1.01
CA GLY A 116 9.86 -5.63 -0.86
C GLY A 116 10.11 -4.57 0.20
N ASN A 117 11.26 -3.91 0.14
CA ASN A 117 11.70 -2.96 1.14
C ASN A 117 11.26 -1.53 0.84
N ILE A 118 11.23 -0.70 1.88
CA ILE A 118 10.89 0.73 1.82
C ILE A 118 12.06 1.56 2.38
N ASN A 119 12.38 2.64 1.71
CA ASN A 119 13.15 3.73 2.28
C ASN A 119 12.22 4.89 2.65
N TYR A 120 12.35 5.42 3.85
CA TYR A 120 11.76 6.71 4.19
C TYR A 120 12.77 7.81 3.88
N VAL A 121 12.33 8.81 3.14
CA VAL A 121 13.19 9.90 2.65
C VAL A 121 12.70 11.26 3.12
N SER A 122 13.66 12.16 3.38
CA SER A 122 13.39 13.59 3.65
C SER A 122 14.26 14.37 2.66
N GLY A 123 13.63 14.93 1.62
CA GLY A 123 14.34 15.36 0.42
C GLY A 123 15.09 14.18 -0.20
N GLU A 124 16.38 14.36 -0.52
CA GLU A 124 17.24 13.31 -1.07
C GLU A 124 17.82 12.35 0.00
N LYS A 125 17.63 12.65 1.28
CA LYS A 125 18.25 11.89 2.37
C LYS A 125 17.37 10.74 2.84
N VAL A 126 17.91 9.51 2.84
CA VAL A 126 17.26 8.35 3.50
C VAL A 126 17.39 8.51 5.02
N VAL A 127 16.24 8.67 5.69
CA VAL A 127 16.15 8.85 7.15
C VAL A 127 15.86 7.55 7.90
N ARG A 128 15.23 6.58 7.23
CA ARG A 128 14.93 5.26 7.80
C ARG A 128 14.87 4.22 6.68
N ARG A 129 15.41 3.03 6.95
CA ARG A 129 15.32 1.87 6.05
C ARG A 129 14.46 0.79 6.68
N TRP A 130 13.39 0.40 6.00
CA TRP A 130 12.56 -0.71 6.43
C TRP A 130 12.82 -1.93 5.53
N ARG A 131 13.73 -2.80 6.01
CA ARG A 131 13.99 -4.10 5.40
C ARG A 131 13.06 -5.13 6.03
N MET A 132 12.09 -5.59 5.26
CA MET A 132 10.99 -6.41 5.78
C MET A 132 11.37 -7.87 5.94
N GLY A 133 12.12 -8.44 4.99
CA GLY A 133 12.42 -9.87 4.99
C GLY A 133 11.17 -10.73 4.87
N LYS A 134 11.34 -12.02 5.13
CA LYS A 134 10.24 -12.98 5.29
C LYS A 134 9.92 -13.16 6.77
N GLY A 135 8.65 -13.40 7.09
CA GLY A 135 8.25 -13.53 8.49
C GLY A 135 6.85 -14.12 8.67
N SER A 136 6.32 -13.97 9.87
CA SER A 136 4.98 -14.42 10.22
C SER A 136 4.27 -13.35 11.03
N ILE A 137 2.97 -13.18 10.80
CA ILE A 137 2.09 -12.31 11.59
C ILE A 137 2.24 -12.62 13.09
N ARG A 138 2.37 -13.90 13.47
CA ARG A 138 2.51 -14.34 14.86
C ARG A 138 3.77 -13.79 15.57
N THR A 139 4.76 -13.33 14.82
CA THR A 139 5.98 -12.70 15.34
C THR A 139 5.97 -11.18 15.16
N GLY A 140 4.80 -10.57 14.97
CA GLY A 140 4.67 -9.13 14.73
C GLY A 140 5.22 -8.67 13.38
N TRP A 141 5.48 -9.60 12.44
CA TRP A 141 5.92 -9.27 11.09
C TRP A 141 4.72 -8.97 10.20
N MET A 142 4.89 -8.01 9.31
CA MET A 142 3.97 -7.71 8.20
C MET A 142 4.75 -7.13 7.03
N PRO A 143 4.30 -7.33 5.78
CA PRO A 143 4.83 -6.59 4.64
C PRO A 143 4.45 -5.12 4.73
N GLY A 144 5.22 -4.25 4.11
CA GLY A 144 4.87 -2.84 3.99
C GLY A 144 3.80 -2.64 2.92
N HIS A 145 2.66 -2.11 3.31
CA HIS A 145 1.49 -1.94 2.45
C HIS A 145 1.82 -1.28 1.09
N PRO A 146 2.64 -0.20 1.01
CA PRO A 146 2.99 0.42 -0.27
C PRO A 146 3.77 -0.47 -1.24
N THR A 147 4.37 -1.57 -0.76
CA THR A 147 5.10 -2.53 -1.60
C THR A 147 4.32 -3.81 -1.86
N LEU A 148 3.14 -3.96 -1.25
CA LEU A 148 2.35 -5.18 -1.36
C LEU A 148 1.47 -5.16 -2.60
N TYR A 149 1.82 -5.97 -3.58
CA TYR A 149 1.04 -6.21 -4.78
C TYR A 149 0.49 -7.62 -4.75
N LEU A 150 -0.83 -7.75 -4.92
CA LEU A 150 -1.56 -9.01 -4.78
C LEU A 150 -2.33 -9.34 -6.06
N LYS A 151 -2.48 -10.62 -6.37
CA LYS A 151 -3.47 -11.05 -7.35
C LYS A 151 -4.85 -10.56 -6.94
N LYS A 152 -5.65 -10.11 -7.89
CA LYS A 152 -7.01 -9.61 -7.66
C LYS A 152 -7.90 -10.63 -6.97
N GLU A 153 -7.72 -11.92 -7.29
CA GLU A 153 -8.42 -13.04 -6.67
C GLU A 153 -8.30 -13.08 -5.14
N VAL A 154 -7.22 -12.53 -4.58
CA VAL A 154 -7.06 -12.42 -3.11
C VAL A 154 -8.13 -11.51 -2.52
N TYR A 155 -8.39 -10.35 -3.15
CA TYR A 155 -9.46 -9.43 -2.71
C TYR A 155 -10.86 -10.02 -2.95
N GLU A 156 -11.05 -10.75 -4.03
CA GLU A 156 -12.32 -11.43 -4.34
C GLU A 156 -12.62 -12.55 -3.33
N THR A 157 -11.59 -13.30 -2.94
CA THR A 157 -11.73 -14.44 -2.02
C THR A 157 -11.85 -14.02 -0.56
N TYR A 158 -11.03 -13.06 -0.13
CA TYR A 158 -10.92 -12.69 1.29
C TYR A 158 -11.62 -11.37 1.62
N GLY A 159 -12.19 -10.68 0.65
CA GLY A 159 -12.89 -9.41 0.82
C GLY A 159 -11.93 -8.20 0.88
N LEU A 160 -12.53 -7.03 0.88
CA LEU A 160 -11.86 -5.74 0.84
C LEU A 160 -11.41 -5.28 2.25
N TYR A 161 -10.86 -4.07 2.34
CA TYR A 161 -10.49 -3.44 3.61
C TYR A 161 -11.74 -3.07 4.42
N LYS A 162 -11.70 -3.30 5.73
CA LYS A 162 -12.78 -2.90 6.64
C LYS A 162 -12.76 -1.39 6.87
N THR A 163 -13.86 -0.70 6.59
CA THR A 163 -13.95 0.76 6.70
C THR A 163 -14.25 1.28 8.10
N ASP A 164 -14.56 0.39 9.04
CA ASP A 164 -14.72 0.70 10.46
C ASP A 164 -13.38 0.79 11.23
N TYR A 165 -12.26 0.50 10.57
CA TYR A 165 -10.91 0.83 10.99
C TYR A 165 -10.50 2.18 10.39
N LYS A 166 -9.87 3.04 11.19
CA LYS A 166 -9.46 4.38 10.72
C LYS A 166 -7.99 4.46 10.31
N ILE A 167 -7.14 3.61 10.91
CA ILE A 167 -5.68 3.65 10.73
C ILE A 167 -5.09 2.28 10.37
N ALA A 168 -5.67 1.18 10.83
CA ALA A 168 -5.07 -0.15 10.77
C ALA A 168 -5.89 -1.18 9.96
N ALA A 169 -6.72 -0.76 9.00
CA ALA A 169 -7.44 -1.71 8.15
C ALA A 169 -6.50 -2.50 7.22
N ASP A 170 -5.37 -1.92 6.82
CA ASP A 170 -4.30 -2.61 6.09
C ASP A 170 -3.69 -3.75 6.93
N TYR A 171 -3.42 -3.49 8.21
CA TYR A 171 -2.93 -4.50 9.14
C TYR A 171 -3.97 -5.60 9.38
N GLU A 172 -5.26 -5.23 9.55
CA GLU A 172 -6.36 -6.21 9.65
C GLU A 172 -6.42 -7.11 8.43
N PHE A 173 -6.38 -6.52 7.24
CA PHE A 173 -6.42 -7.26 5.98
C PHE A 173 -5.24 -8.23 5.87
N MET A 174 -4.03 -7.76 6.16
CA MET A 174 -2.83 -8.61 6.13
C MET A 174 -2.90 -9.78 7.13
N ILE A 175 -3.43 -9.55 8.35
CA ILE A 175 -3.66 -10.64 9.30
C ILE A 175 -4.62 -11.66 8.70
N ARG A 176 -5.74 -11.20 8.16
CA ARG A 176 -6.81 -12.05 7.60
C ARG A 176 -6.30 -12.97 6.50
N ILE A 177 -5.43 -12.49 5.63
CA ILE A 177 -4.91 -13.26 4.50
C ILE A 177 -3.64 -14.07 4.82
N LEU A 178 -2.82 -13.65 5.80
CA LEU A 178 -1.50 -14.24 6.02
C LEU A 178 -1.38 -15.14 7.26
N LYS A 179 -2.25 -14.99 8.28
CA LYS A 179 -2.11 -15.69 9.57
C LYS A 179 -2.09 -17.22 9.45
N ASP A 180 -2.84 -17.78 8.51
CA ASP A 180 -2.99 -19.22 8.30
C ASP A 180 -2.30 -19.67 7.00
N LYS A 181 -1.38 -18.87 6.46
CA LYS A 181 -0.67 -19.13 5.19
C LYS A 181 -1.61 -19.36 4.00
N LYS A 182 -2.75 -18.71 3.99
CA LYS A 182 -3.75 -18.81 2.92
C LYS A 182 -3.28 -18.15 1.63
N VAL A 183 -2.47 -17.10 1.78
CA VAL A 183 -1.90 -16.32 0.68
C VAL A 183 -0.38 -16.44 0.74
N SER A 184 0.22 -16.78 -0.39
CA SER A 184 1.67 -16.89 -0.55
C SER A 184 2.25 -15.58 -1.07
N LEU A 185 3.35 -15.13 -0.47
CA LEU A 185 4.03 -13.90 -0.88
C LEU A 185 5.49 -14.17 -1.22
N SER A 186 5.93 -13.65 -2.35
CA SER A 186 7.34 -13.51 -2.70
C SER A 186 7.93 -12.29 -2.00
N TYR A 187 9.19 -12.39 -1.60
CA TYR A 187 9.93 -11.27 -1.05
C TYR A 187 11.08 -10.89 -1.97
N MET A 188 11.10 -9.63 -2.39
CA MET A 188 12.21 -9.01 -3.10
C MET A 188 13.10 -8.26 -2.12
N ASP A 189 14.36 -8.67 -1.98
CA ASP A 189 15.33 -7.94 -1.12
C ASP A 189 15.89 -6.70 -1.83
N GLU A 190 14.98 -5.88 -2.33
CA GLU A 190 15.25 -4.60 -2.98
C GLU A 190 14.32 -3.52 -2.41
N VAL A 191 14.75 -2.27 -2.53
CA VAL A 191 13.89 -1.11 -2.24
C VAL A 191 12.95 -0.93 -3.43
N LEU A 192 11.66 -1.03 -3.18
CA LEU A 192 10.63 -0.86 -4.21
C LEU A 192 9.99 0.53 -4.15
N VAL A 193 9.93 1.12 -2.95
CA VAL A 193 9.27 2.41 -2.72
C VAL A 193 10.11 3.33 -1.85
N HIS A 194 10.14 4.59 -2.20
CA HIS A 194 10.58 5.70 -1.37
C HIS A 194 9.35 6.40 -0.80
N MET A 195 9.17 6.35 0.54
CA MET A 195 8.11 7.06 1.23
C MET A 195 8.62 8.40 1.74
N PHE A 196 7.91 9.48 1.43
CA PHE A 196 8.25 10.79 1.96
C PHE A 196 7.92 10.87 3.45
N HIS A 197 8.93 11.27 4.24
CA HIS A 197 8.77 11.52 5.66
C HIS A 197 8.33 12.96 5.86
N GLY A 198 7.01 13.19 5.89
CA GLY A 198 6.39 14.49 6.18
C GLY A 198 5.68 14.49 7.54
N GLU A 199 5.42 15.67 8.08
CA GLU A 199 4.73 15.85 9.36
C GLU A 199 3.26 15.41 9.34
N GLU A 200 2.66 15.24 8.14
CA GLU A 200 1.23 14.96 7.92
C GLU A 200 0.89 13.51 7.58
N SER A 201 1.85 12.57 7.61
CA SER A 201 1.50 11.18 7.26
C SER A 201 0.56 10.58 8.32
N ALA A 202 -0.50 9.90 7.87
CA ALA A 202 -1.51 9.28 8.73
C ALA A 202 -0.92 8.35 9.81
N SER A 203 0.25 7.75 9.54
CA SER A 203 0.97 6.86 10.46
C SER A 203 1.91 7.58 11.42
N THR A 204 2.27 8.86 11.15
CA THR A 204 3.23 9.64 11.96
C THR A 204 2.58 10.82 12.69
N GLY A 205 1.28 11.00 12.58
CA GLY A 205 0.50 12.12 13.14
C GLY A 205 0.41 12.16 14.67
N GLY A 206 1.55 12.07 15.38
CA GLY A 206 1.66 12.27 16.81
C GLY A 206 1.24 11.09 17.70
N PHE A 207 1.44 11.24 19.01
CA PHE A 207 1.21 10.19 20.02
C PHE A 207 -0.24 9.65 20.02
N GLY A 208 -1.22 10.49 19.73
CA GLY A 208 -2.63 10.10 19.66
C GLY A 208 -2.93 9.09 18.55
N ASN A 209 -2.36 9.29 17.35
CA ASN A 209 -2.52 8.36 16.23
C ASN A 209 -1.78 7.06 16.47
N TYR A 210 -0.62 7.12 17.13
CA TYR A 210 0.11 5.91 17.55
C TYR A 210 -0.72 5.03 18.50
N LEU A 211 -1.35 5.62 19.52
CA LEU A 211 -2.23 4.89 20.44
C LEU A 211 -3.45 4.30 19.74
N LYS A 212 -4.07 5.05 18.80
CA LYS A 212 -5.17 4.51 17.98
C LYS A 212 -4.70 3.33 17.14
N SER A 213 -3.56 3.44 16.47
CA SER A 213 -2.97 2.37 15.68
C SER A 213 -2.68 1.11 16.51
N LEU A 214 -2.21 1.26 17.76
CA LEU A 214 -2.02 0.13 18.66
C LEU A 214 -3.35 -0.53 19.05
N LYS A 215 -4.38 0.27 19.40
CA LYS A 215 -5.70 -0.25 19.75
C LYS A 215 -6.36 -0.98 18.59
N GLU A 216 -6.37 -0.36 17.41
CA GLU A 216 -6.93 -0.99 16.20
C GLU A 216 -6.13 -2.23 15.80
N GLY A 217 -4.80 -2.21 15.91
CA GLY A 217 -3.97 -3.37 15.65
C GLY A 217 -4.25 -4.54 16.60
N HIS A 218 -4.43 -4.27 17.89
CA HIS A 218 -4.84 -5.29 18.87
C HIS A 218 -6.24 -5.84 18.56
N ARG A 219 -7.20 -4.95 18.23
CA ARG A 219 -8.53 -5.33 17.76
C ARG A 219 -8.45 -6.26 16.55
N ALA A 220 -7.62 -5.92 15.56
CA ALA A 220 -7.43 -6.72 14.35
C ALA A 220 -6.91 -8.13 14.65
N LEU A 221 -5.94 -8.27 15.58
CA LEU A 221 -5.43 -9.57 16.03
C LEU A 221 -6.53 -10.38 16.71
N THR A 222 -7.32 -9.75 17.58
CA THR A 222 -8.39 -10.40 18.34
C THR A 222 -9.54 -10.85 17.45
N GLU A 223 -10.04 -9.97 16.57
CA GLU A 223 -11.13 -10.28 15.63
C GLU A 223 -10.75 -11.40 14.66
N ASN A 224 -9.48 -11.47 14.30
CA ASN A 224 -8.94 -12.54 13.45
C ASN A 224 -8.51 -13.79 14.24
N HIS A 225 -8.84 -13.91 15.52
CA HIS A 225 -8.55 -15.07 16.38
C HIS A 225 -7.05 -15.44 16.41
N VAL A 226 -6.18 -14.44 16.42
CA VAL A 226 -4.73 -14.67 16.58
C VAL A 226 -4.44 -14.98 18.05
N THR A 227 -3.96 -16.19 18.31
CA THR A 227 -3.57 -16.60 19.67
C THR A 227 -2.41 -15.75 20.19
N PHE A 228 -2.45 -15.41 21.50
CA PHE A 228 -1.44 -14.57 22.14
C PHE A 228 -1.27 -13.18 21.48
N ALA A 229 -2.39 -12.49 21.17
CA ALA A 229 -2.39 -11.18 20.52
C ALA A 229 -1.43 -10.17 21.19
N TRP A 230 -1.36 -10.15 22.53
CA TRP A 230 -0.46 -9.27 23.27
C TRP A 230 1.03 -9.52 23.01
N THR A 231 1.42 -10.77 22.82
CA THR A 231 2.82 -11.07 22.47
C THR A 231 3.13 -10.64 21.04
N VAL A 232 2.17 -10.73 20.13
CA VAL A 232 2.31 -10.23 18.76
C VAL A 232 2.45 -8.71 18.75
N ASP A 233 1.63 -7.99 19.52
CA ASP A 233 1.75 -6.54 19.67
C ASP A 233 3.11 -6.12 20.23
N PHE A 234 3.59 -6.81 21.26
CA PHE A 234 4.92 -6.57 21.82
C PHE A 234 6.02 -6.78 20.77
N CYS A 235 5.97 -7.90 20.05
CA CYS A 235 6.92 -8.18 18.97
C CYS A 235 6.87 -7.10 17.87
N ARG A 236 5.66 -6.61 17.51
CA ARG A 236 5.47 -5.54 16.53
C ARG A 236 6.15 -4.25 16.97
N ILE A 237 5.94 -3.84 18.21
CA ILE A 237 6.59 -2.65 18.80
C ILE A 237 8.12 -2.80 18.76
N MET A 238 8.64 -3.94 19.20
CA MET A 238 10.08 -4.20 19.20
C MET A 238 10.68 -4.15 17.79
N ARG A 239 9.98 -4.69 16.78
CA ARG A 239 10.43 -4.61 15.38
C ARG A 239 10.51 -3.17 14.87
N VAL A 240 9.58 -2.31 15.27
CA VAL A 240 9.62 -0.89 14.90
C VAL A 240 10.83 -0.21 15.56
N LEU A 241 11.06 -0.45 16.85
CA LEU A 241 12.20 0.13 17.57
C LEU A 241 13.55 -0.30 16.96
N LEU A 242 13.68 -1.57 16.58
CA LEU A 242 14.91 -2.08 15.95
C LEU A 242 15.24 -1.42 14.60
N GLN A 243 14.26 -0.85 13.88
CA GLN A 243 14.50 -0.15 12.63
C GLN A 243 15.23 1.19 12.82
N PHE A 244 15.16 1.76 14.02
CA PHE A 244 15.89 3.00 14.37
C PHE A 244 17.31 2.74 14.90
N ILE A 245 17.59 1.51 15.36
CA ILE A 245 18.90 1.12 15.93
C ILE A 245 19.87 0.64 14.84
N LYS A 246 19.36 -0.02 13.81
CA LYS A 246 20.16 -0.50 12.66
C LYS A 246 20.26 0.60 11.58
N ARG A 247 21.13 1.55 11.82
CA ARG A 247 21.57 2.52 10.79
C ARG A 247 22.65 1.94 9.92
#